data_b77561843027621534f45b0a0fb24788
#
_entry.id   b77561843027621534f45b0a0fb24788
#
_cell.length_a   1.000
_cell.length_b   1.000
_cell.length_c   1.000
_cell.angle_alpha   90.00
_cell.angle_beta   90.00
_cell.angle_gamma   90.00
#
_symmetry.space_group_name_H-M   'P 1'
#
loop_
_entity.id
_entity.type
_entity.pdbx_description
1 polymer ?
#
loop_
_entity_poly.entity_id
_entity_poly.type
_entity_poly.pdbx_seq_one_letter_code
_entity_poly.pdbx_strand_id
1 'polypeptide(L)'
;MLPVPIQLDKNKSEAMYLQIANQVATMIQHQQLEGGRSLPSIRKLATLLEVNNVTIVSAYKHLETLGLVIAKKGSGYYVKEKQIIPPSIPSPKLSMQQITSQHLHLEHNQINFASATPEPSIFPIASFKHYLNYVLDRDQGYAFGYQESNGYEPLRESLCQYLKRHQKLEVSPNSIQIVSGTQQGIDIIGKTLLGSGDCVFVEDPTYTGALAVFKSRDVLIKGISLEEDGLNLSELEAALLTVRPKLLYVMTKYQNPSTVTYSLKKMKRLIELAQLYDFYIVEDDSMSELNYEPDASNISFKSLDQNERVIYIKSFSKIMMPGLRIGFILVPSPLSTDIMNAKHHTDISSSGLIQRTVDLYLREGQWDEHINQMRIIYKKKYDIMVQELNKLKAYDVKFHIPHGGLHFWIQLPPHLNANELYDLCLSHSLITTPGKLFSPTEDTHLNQYMRLSFAACTEADIIKGIDILKQCLHLMNNKKKQSTYISPLI
;
A
#
# COMPACT_ATOMS: atom_id res chain seq x y z
N MET A 1 4.75 7.59 -52.52
CA MET A 1 5.56 8.78 -52.24
C MET A 1 5.64 8.95 -50.72
N LEU A 2 6.76 9.52 -50.24
CA LEU A 2 6.83 9.90 -48.81
C LEU A 2 5.85 11.04 -48.52
N PRO A 3 5.23 11.11 -47.36
CA PRO A 3 4.20 12.11 -47.05
C PRO A 3 4.78 13.53 -46.89
N VAL A 4 6.07 13.62 -46.57
CA VAL A 4 6.81 14.89 -46.43
C VAL A 4 8.09 14.82 -47.26
N PRO A 5 8.50 15.88 -47.98
CA PRO A 5 9.75 15.90 -48.70
C PRO A 5 10.95 15.88 -47.74
N ILE A 6 11.92 15.00 -48.02
CA ILE A 6 13.19 14.94 -47.30
C ILE A 6 14.06 16.11 -47.71
N GLN A 7 14.57 16.85 -46.77
CA GLN A 7 15.50 17.97 -46.98
C GLN A 7 16.92 17.53 -46.59
N LEU A 8 17.86 17.67 -47.54
CA LEU A 8 19.27 17.36 -47.33
C LEU A 8 20.11 18.64 -47.31
N ASP A 9 20.93 18.76 -46.28
CA ASP A 9 21.92 19.82 -46.15
C ASP A 9 23.33 19.24 -46.35
N LYS A 10 23.96 19.59 -47.48
CA LYS A 10 25.31 19.14 -47.86
C LYS A 10 26.43 19.78 -46.99
N ASN A 11 26.10 20.85 -46.26
CA ASN A 11 27.06 21.60 -45.43
C ASN A 11 27.06 21.14 -43.96
N LYS A 12 26.14 20.27 -43.58
CA LYS A 12 26.13 19.69 -42.24
C LYS A 12 27.23 18.63 -42.04
N SER A 13 27.80 18.56 -40.86
CA SER A 13 28.74 17.50 -40.46
C SER A 13 28.13 16.10 -40.40
N GLU A 14 26.78 16.01 -40.38
CA GLU A 14 26.05 14.75 -40.37
C GLU A 14 26.00 14.13 -41.76
N ALA A 15 26.39 12.86 -41.86
CA ALA A 15 26.39 12.13 -43.12
C ALA A 15 24.99 12.07 -43.76
N MET A 16 24.88 12.25 -45.08
CA MET A 16 23.61 12.32 -45.81
C MET A 16 22.70 11.11 -45.60
N TYR A 17 23.25 9.90 -45.42
CA TYR A 17 22.44 8.72 -45.14
C TYR A 17 21.77 8.79 -43.76
N LEU A 18 22.42 9.41 -42.75
CA LEU A 18 21.83 9.64 -41.42
C LEU A 18 20.71 10.68 -41.46
N GLN A 19 20.92 11.77 -42.21
CA GLN A 19 19.88 12.78 -42.41
C GLN A 19 18.62 12.18 -43.01
N ILE A 20 18.77 11.29 -44.01
CA ILE A 20 17.65 10.57 -44.66
C ILE A 20 16.99 9.62 -43.62
N ALA A 21 17.79 8.81 -42.93
CA ALA A 21 17.29 7.85 -41.95
C ALA A 21 16.53 8.52 -40.80
N ASN A 22 17.06 9.60 -40.23
CA ASN A 22 16.43 10.33 -39.12
C ASN A 22 15.09 10.95 -39.53
N GLN A 23 14.98 11.54 -40.74
CA GLN A 23 13.72 12.10 -41.24
C GLN A 23 12.68 11.01 -41.47
N VAL A 24 13.06 9.87 -42.07
CA VAL A 24 12.15 8.74 -42.29
C VAL A 24 11.74 8.12 -40.96
N ALA A 25 12.67 8.00 -39.99
CA ALA A 25 12.36 7.54 -38.64
C ALA A 25 11.33 8.44 -37.94
N THR A 26 11.49 9.75 -38.02
CA THR A 26 10.53 10.74 -37.50
C THR A 26 9.15 10.57 -38.15
N MET A 27 9.07 10.37 -39.48
CA MET A 27 7.79 10.11 -40.17
C MET A 27 7.10 8.83 -39.69
N ILE A 28 7.88 7.78 -39.37
CA ILE A 28 7.37 6.52 -38.82
C ILE A 28 6.88 6.73 -37.36
N GLN A 29 7.65 7.42 -36.53
CA GLN A 29 7.32 7.70 -35.15
C GLN A 29 6.05 8.54 -34.99
N HIS A 30 5.88 9.54 -35.87
CA HIS A 30 4.69 10.40 -35.93
C HIS A 30 3.51 9.79 -36.70
N GLN A 31 3.57 8.49 -37.06
CA GLN A 31 2.51 7.76 -37.76
C GLN A 31 2.16 8.33 -39.15
N GLN A 32 3.05 9.11 -39.74
CA GLN A 32 2.90 9.62 -41.10
C GLN A 32 3.21 8.51 -42.15
N LEU A 33 3.96 7.48 -41.74
CA LEU A 33 4.21 6.25 -42.48
C LEU A 33 3.68 5.08 -41.62
N GLU A 34 2.56 4.51 -42.05
CA GLU A 34 1.89 3.41 -41.37
C GLU A 34 2.67 2.10 -41.49
N GLY A 35 2.52 1.21 -40.51
CA GLY A 35 3.06 -0.15 -40.53
C GLY A 35 2.59 -0.94 -41.77
N GLY A 36 3.47 -1.75 -42.36
CA GLY A 36 3.19 -2.50 -43.57
C GLY A 36 3.36 -1.69 -44.88
N ARG A 37 3.49 -0.37 -44.79
CA ARG A 37 3.67 0.48 -45.99
C ARG A 37 5.06 0.29 -46.57
N SER A 38 5.15 0.13 -47.92
CA SER A 38 6.42 0.05 -48.64
C SER A 38 7.11 1.41 -48.72
N LEU A 39 8.41 1.43 -48.43
CA LEU A 39 9.26 2.59 -48.71
C LEU A 39 9.55 2.70 -50.22
N PRO A 40 9.84 3.90 -50.73
CA PRO A 40 10.26 4.07 -52.09
C PRO A 40 11.45 3.15 -52.45
N SER A 41 11.50 2.67 -53.71
CA SER A 41 12.65 1.87 -54.13
C SER A 41 13.94 2.71 -54.07
N ILE A 42 15.06 2.05 -53.77
CA ILE A 42 16.38 2.68 -53.63
C ILE A 42 16.66 3.62 -54.83
N ARG A 43 16.44 3.13 -56.04
CA ARG A 43 16.68 3.93 -57.26
C ARG A 43 15.76 5.16 -57.32
N LYS A 44 14.48 4.98 -57.01
CA LYS A 44 13.50 6.08 -57.06
C LYS A 44 13.80 7.17 -56.02
N LEU A 45 14.19 6.78 -54.80
CA LEU A 45 14.52 7.75 -53.75
C LEU A 45 15.88 8.42 -54.01
N ALA A 46 16.86 7.68 -54.56
CA ALA A 46 18.16 8.22 -54.92
C ALA A 46 18.04 9.30 -56.02
N THR A 47 17.23 9.04 -57.05
CA THR A 47 16.93 10.01 -58.11
C THR A 47 16.19 11.24 -57.58
N LEU A 48 15.21 11.02 -56.67
CA LEU A 48 14.41 12.12 -56.08
C LEU A 48 15.24 13.07 -55.21
N LEU A 49 16.23 12.51 -54.48
CA LEU A 49 17.07 13.27 -53.55
C LEU A 49 18.43 13.66 -54.14
N GLU A 50 18.68 13.34 -55.43
CA GLU A 50 19.94 13.59 -56.12
C GLU A 50 21.18 13.06 -55.37
N VAL A 51 21.06 11.83 -54.83
CA VAL A 51 22.13 11.13 -54.10
C VAL A 51 22.46 9.78 -54.74
N ASN A 52 23.62 9.21 -54.35
CA ASN A 52 24.00 7.87 -54.82
C ASN A 52 23.08 6.79 -54.23
N ASN A 53 22.83 5.73 -54.98
CA ASN A 53 22.09 4.55 -54.49
C ASN A 53 22.66 3.97 -53.22
N VAL A 54 24.00 3.98 -53.06
CA VAL A 54 24.67 3.50 -51.83
C VAL A 54 24.24 4.30 -50.58
N THR A 55 24.00 5.61 -50.72
CA THR A 55 23.52 6.47 -49.63
C THR A 55 22.12 6.03 -49.14
N ILE A 56 21.22 5.68 -50.09
CA ILE A 56 19.89 5.19 -49.72
C ILE A 56 19.95 3.78 -49.12
N VAL A 57 20.82 2.91 -49.68
CA VAL A 57 21.05 1.58 -49.06
C VAL A 57 21.52 1.69 -47.60
N SER A 58 22.47 2.59 -47.34
CA SER A 58 22.98 2.84 -46.00
C SER A 58 21.90 3.39 -45.07
N ALA A 59 21.06 4.32 -45.55
CA ALA A 59 19.93 4.87 -44.79
C ALA A 59 18.91 3.78 -44.42
N TYR A 60 18.54 2.93 -45.41
CA TYR A 60 17.57 1.85 -45.17
C TYR A 60 18.12 0.74 -44.27
N LYS A 61 19.40 0.39 -44.40
CA LYS A 61 20.06 -0.52 -43.46
C LYS A 61 20.12 0.04 -42.04
N HIS A 62 20.36 1.35 -41.88
CA HIS A 62 20.34 2.00 -40.59
C HIS A 62 18.94 1.95 -39.97
N LEU A 63 17.88 2.23 -40.74
CA LEU A 63 16.50 2.07 -40.28
C LEU A 63 16.14 0.62 -39.92
N GLU A 64 16.70 -0.35 -40.62
CA GLU A 64 16.53 -1.78 -40.34
C GLU A 64 17.24 -2.17 -39.04
N THR A 65 18.45 -1.66 -38.79
CA THR A 65 19.17 -1.84 -37.53
C THR A 65 18.41 -1.23 -36.35
N LEU A 66 17.74 -0.08 -36.56
CA LEU A 66 16.84 0.52 -35.58
C LEU A 66 15.51 -0.23 -35.40
N GLY A 67 15.28 -1.29 -36.19
CA GLY A 67 14.07 -2.10 -36.12
C GLY A 67 12.80 -1.39 -36.62
N LEU A 68 12.93 -0.28 -37.35
CA LEU A 68 11.83 0.52 -37.89
C LEU A 68 11.32 0.01 -39.23
N VAL A 69 12.18 -0.67 -40.01
CA VAL A 69 11.82 -1.25 -41.30
C VAL A 69 12.32 -2.68 -41.41
N ILE A 70 11.76 -3.43 -42.36
CA ILE A 70 12.17 -4.80 -42.74
C ILE A 70 12.41 -4.91 -44.23
N ALA A 71 13.48 -5.59 -44.59
CA ALA A 71 13.75 -5.93 -46.01
C ALA A 71 12.94 -7.18 -46.38
N LYS A 72 12.14 -7.11 -47.46
CA LYS A 72 11.50 -8.27 -48.10
C LYS A 72 12.24 -8.60 -49.38
N LYS A 73 12.87 -9.78 -49.42
CA LYS A 73 13.68 -10.23 -50.57
C LYS A 73 12.90 -10.12 -51.90
N GLY A 74 13.43 -9.37 -52.85
CA GLY A 74 12.79 -9.13 -54.17
C GLY A 74 11.67 -8.07 -54.18
N SER A 75 11.23 -7.53 -53.02
CA SER A 75 10.09 -6.61 -52.94
C SER A 75 10.44 -5.22 -52.36
N GLY A 76 11.60 -5.07 -51.68
CA GLY A 76 12.05 -3.79 -51.13
C GLY A 76 11.95 -3.68 -49.60
N TYR A 77 11.97 -2.44 -49.09
CA TYR A 77 11.87 -2.15 -47.65
C TYR A 77 10.46 -1.72 -47.28
N TYR A 78 9.96 -2.21 -46.14
CA TYR A 78 8.64 -1.95 -45.61
C TYR A 78 8.75 -1.43 -44.18
N VAL A 79 7.91 -0.47 -43.81
CA VAL A 79 7.77 -0.05 -42.42
C VAL A 79 7.33 -1.28 -41.62
N LYS A 80 8.08 -1.58 -40.57
CA LYS A 80 7.73 -2.72 -39.71
C LYS A 80 6.35 -2.47 -39.12
N GLU A 81 5.41 -3.36 -39.41
CA GLU A 81 4.16 -3.35 -38.68
C GLU A 81 4.53 -3.40 -37.20
N LYS A 82 4.13 -2.38 -36.42
CA LYS A 82 3.97 -2.64 -35.00
C LYS A 82 3.04 -3.86 -35.00
N GLN A 83 3.59 -5.04 -34.73
CA GLN A 83 2.76 -6.07 -34.17
C GLN A 83 2.05 -5.35 -33.01
N ILE A 84 0.77 -5.10 -33.16
CA ILE A 84 -0.13 -5.05 -32.05
C ILE A 84 -0.07 -6.50 -31.56
N ILE A 85 1.00 -6.86 -30.84
CA ILE A 85 0.88 -7.76 -29.73
C ILE A 85 -0.25 -7.06 -28.98
N PRO A 86 -1.47 -7.66 -28.88
CA PRO A 86 -2.46 -7.14 -27.95
C PRO A 86 -1.64 -6.98 -26.69
N PRO A 87 -1.52 -5.78 -26.11
CA PRO A 87 -0.59 -5.59 -25.04
C PRO A 87 -0.76 -6.84 -24.20
N SER A 88 0.29 -7.68 -24.12
CA SER A 88 0.41 -8.55 -22.97
C SER A 88 0.24 -7.50 -21.91
N ILE A 89 -0.97 -7.42 -21.37
CA ILE A 89 -1.30 -6.55 -20.25
C ILE A 89 -0.14 -6.88 -19.34
N PRO A 90 0.88 -5.98 -19.17
CA PRO A 90 1.93 -6.25 -18.20
C PRO A 90 1.08 -6.47 -16.98
N SER A 91 1.14 -7.69 -16.42
CA SER A 91 0.35 -8.03 -15.22
C SER A 91 0.47 -6.83 -14.35
N PRO A 92 -0.59 -6.03 -14.18
CA PRO A 92 -0.47 -4.64 -13.73
C PRO A 92 0.39 -4.74 -12.50
N LYS A 93 1.54 -4.03 -12.46
CA LYS A 93 2.41 -4.10 -11.28
C LYS A 93 1.48 -3.82 -10.15
N LEU A 94 1.10 -4.89 -9.43
CA LEU A 94 0.07 -4.85 -8.41
C LEU A 94 0.48 -3.76 -7.44
N SER A 95 -0.15 -2.62 -7.55
CA SER A 95 0.06 -1.51 -6.63
C SER A 95 -1.14 -1.47 -5.70
N MET A 96 -0.92 -1.12 -4.44
CA MET A 96 -2.04 -0.91 -3.50
C MET A 96 -3.05 0.11 -4.03
N GLN A 97 -2.61 1.09 -4.82
CA GLN A 97 -3.51 2.04 -5.48
C GLN A 97 -4.47 1.36 -6.44
N GLN A 98 -4.02 0.38 -7.20
CA GLN A 98 -4.87 -0.38 -8.11
C GLN A 98 -5.85 -1.29 -7.35
N ILE A 99 -5.38 -1.97 -6.30
CA ILE A 99 -6.25 -2.75 -5.43
C ILE A 99 -7.26 -1.82 -4.75
N THR A 100 -6.83 -0.67 -4.23
CA THR A 100 -7.71 0.29 -3.54
C THR A 100 -8.68 0.97 -4.50
N SER A 101 -8.28 1.32 -5.72
CA SER A 101 -9.17 1.92 -6.72
C SER A 101 -10.20 0.92 -7.26
N GLN A 102 -9.83 -0.35 -7.41
CA GLN A 102 -10.79 -1.42 -7.72
C GLN A 102 -11.82 -1.59 -6.60
N HIS A 103 -11.48 -1.30 -5.33
CA HIS A 103 -12.43 -1.35 -4.21
C HIS A 103 -13.50 -0.26 -4.23
N LEU A 104 -13.25 0.87 -4.91
CA LEU A 104 -14.23 1.95 -5.05
C LEU A 104 -15.29 1.66 -6.12
N HIS A 105 -15.04 0.69 -7.00
CA HIS A 105 -15.90 0.26 -8.10
C HIS A 105 -16.24 -1.23 -8.04
N LEU A 106 -16.51 -1.76 -6.81
CA LEU A 106 -16.94 -3.14 -6.65
C LEU A 106 -18.22 -3.37 -7.47
N GLU A 107 -18.16 -4.30 -8.41
CA GLU A 107 -19.37 -4.88 -8.97
C GLU A 107 -20.13 -5.58 -7.83
N HIS A 108 -21.44 -5.46 -7.82
CA HIS A 108 -22.33 -5.91 -6.73
C HIS A 108 -22.20 -7.40 -6.30
N ASN A 109 -21.34 -8.18 -6.97
CA ASN A 109 -21.18 -9.62 -6.76
C ASN A 109 -19.77 -10.05 -6.32
N GLN A 110 -18.85 -9.13 -6.02
CA GLN A 110 -17.48 -9.48 -5.64
C GLN A 110 -17.31 -9.60 -4.12
N ILE A 111 -16.66 -10.67 -3.67
CA ILE A 111 -16.27 -10.85 -2.26
C ILE A 111 -14.91 -10.22 -2.03
N ASN A 112 -14.78 -9.40 -0.98
CA ASN A 112 -13.60 -8.59 -0.76
C ASN A 112 -12.84 -8.97 0.52
N PHE A 113 -11.85 -9.85 0.39
CA PHE A 113 -10.90 -10.18 1.47
C PHE A 113 -9.67 -9.24 1.49
N ALA A 114 -9.60 -8.25 0.61
CA ALA A 114 -8.50 -7.30 0.61
C ALA A 114 -8.77 -6.07 1.49
N SER A 115 -10.03 -5.65 1.64
CA SER A 115 -10.39 -4.48 2.44
C SER A 115 -10.35 -4.78 3.94
N ALA A 116 -9.56 -3.99 4.68
CA ALA A 116 -9.60 -3.99 6.15
C ALA A 116 -10.47 -2.83 6.69
N THR A 117 -11.50 -2.43 5.94
CA THR A 117 -12.46 -1.37 6.30
C THR A 117 -13.72 -2.01 6.87
N PRO A 118 -14.29 -1.48 7.96
CA PRO A 118 -15.55 -1.99 8.49
C PRO A 118 -16.68 -1.97 7.47
N GLU A 119 -17.55 -2.96 7.54
CA GLU A 119 -18.77 -3.01 6.74
C GLU A 119 -19.70 -1.82 7.10
N PRO A 120 -20.27 -1.09 6.10
CA PRO A 120 -21.10 0.09 6.38
C PRO A 120 -22.33 -0.18 7.27
N SER A 121 -22.85 -1.41 7.28
CA SER A 121 -24.00 -1.81 8.10
C SER A 121 -23.75 -1.73 9.61
N ILE A 122 -22.48 -1.80 10.05
CA ILE A 122 -22.12 -1.73 11.46
C ILE A 122 -21.76 -0.31 11.93
N PHE A 123 -21.84 0.69 11.05
CA PHE A 123 -21.54 2.07 11.43
C PHE A 123 -22.60 2.60 12.40
N PRO A 124 -22.21 3.34 13.46
CA PRO A 124 -23.10 3.86 14.47
C PRO A 124 -23.85 5.13 13.98
N ILE A 125 -24.57 5.02 12.85
CA ILE A 125 -25.16 6.17 12.14
C ILE A 125 -26.16 6.93 13.04
N ALA A 126 -26.98 6.22 13.80
CA ALA A 126 -28.04 6.86 14.62
C ALA A 126 -27.44 7.74 15.73
N SER A 127 -26.51 7.21 16.51
CA SER A 127 -25.84 7.96 17.58
C SER A 127 -24.94 9.06 17.01
N PHE A 128 -24.22 8.79 15.91
CA PHE A 128 -23.39 9.82 15.29
C PHE A 128 -24.22 10.97 14.72
N LYS A 129 -25.37 10.70 14.10
CA LYS A 129 -26.33 11.71 13.62
C LYS A 129 -26.84 12.57 14.78
N HIS A 130 -27.16 11.96 15.92
CA HIS A 130 -27.61 12.69 17.10
C HIS A 130 -26.59 13.74 17.52
N TYR A 131 -25.32 13.35 17.71
CA TYR A 131 -24.26 14.30 18.12
C TYR A 131 -23.90 15.31 17.05
N LEU A 132 -23.95 14.91 15.77
CA LEU A 132 -23.74 15.84 14.65
C LEU A 132 -24.79 16.96 14.65
N ASN A 133 -26.06 16.60 14.78
CA ASN A 133 -27.14 17.59 14.87
C ASN A 133 -27.00 18.46 16.12
N TYR A 134 -26.67 17.88 17.26
CA TYR A 134 -26.42 18.65 18.49
C TYR A 134 -25.30 19.70 18.31
N VAL A 135 -24.20 19.33 17.64
CA VAL A 135 -23.10 20.27 17.33
C VAL A 135 -23.58 21.39 16.42
N LEU A 136 -24.38 21.06 15.38
CA LEU A 136 -24.92 22.05 14.45
C LEU A 136 -25.84 23.04 15.15
N ASP A 137 -26.71 22.57 16.04
CA ASP A 137 -27.63 23.41 16.80
C ASP A 137 -26.90 24.30 17.82
N ARG A 138 -25.91 23.73 18.55
CA ARG A 138 -25.13 24.44 19.59
C ARG A 138 -24.15 25.45 19.00
N ASP A 139 -23.35 25.04 18.03
CA ASP A 139 -22.17 25.79 17.55
C ASP A 139 -22.45 26.55 16.24
N GLN A 140 -23.53 26.19 15.54
CA GLN A 140 -23.96 26.85 14.28
C GLN A 140 -22.78 27.05 13.31
N GLY A 141 -22.56 28.28 12.81
CA GLY A 141 -21.48 28.61 11.89
C GLY A 141 -20.06 28.40 12.45
N TYR A 142 -19.89 28.46 13.77
CA TYR A 142 -18.58 28.22 14.40
C TYR A 142 -18.06 26.78 14.25
N ALA A 143 -18.96 25.80 14.02
CA ALA A 143 -18.55 24.44 13.73
C ALA A 143 -17.75 24.29 12.43
N PHE A 144 -17.90 25.25 11.50
CA PHE A 144 -17.26 25.25 10.17
C PHE A 144 -16.03 26.16 10.10
N GLY A 145 -15.70 26.88 11.16
CA GLY A 145 -14.49 27.72 11.23
C GLY A 145 -13.21 26.90 11.29
N TYR A 146 -12.08 27.54 10.97
CA TYR A 146 -10.77 26.95 11.21
C TYR A 146 -10.57 26.67 12.70
N GLN A 147 -9.91 25.54 12.97
CA GLN A 147 -9.50 25.16 14.31
C GLN A 147 -8.01 25.44 14.51
N GLU A 148 -7.53 25.31 15.73
CA GLU A 148 -6.10 25.28 16.01
C GLU A 148 -5.41 24.19 15.21
N SER A 149 -4.16 24.40 14.81
CA SER A 149 -3.42 23.42 13.99
C SER A 149 -3.23 22.07 14.69
N ASN A 150 -3.13 22.06 16.02
CA ASN A 150 -3.08 20.83 16.81
C ASN A 150 -4.46 20.18 17.03
N GLY A 151 -5.56 20.88 16.70
CA GLY A 151 -6.93 20.38 16.76
C GLY A 151 -7.75 20.97 17.91
N TYR A 152 -9.06 20.74 17.84
CA TYR A 152 -10.08 21.21 18.79
C TYR A 152 -9.76 20.77 20.22
N GLU A 153 -9.55 21.73 21.12
CA GLU A 153 -9.08 21.48 22.50
C GLU A 153 -9.97 20.51 23.29
N PRO A 154 -11.34 20.64 23.31
CA PRO A 154 -12.17 19.68 24.02
C PRO A 154 -12.05 18.25 23.51
N LEU A 155 -11.82 18.04 22.20
CA LEU A 155 -11.53 16.71 21.68
C LEU A 155 -10.20 16.17 22.21
N ARG A 156 -9.16 17.00 22.29
CA ARG A 156 -7.86 16.60 22.84
C ARG A 156 -7.98 16.20 24.32
N GLU A 157 -8.80 16.91 25.09
CA GLU A 157 -9.14 16.53 26.48
C GLU A 157 -9.89 15.20 26.56
N SER A 158 -10.91 15.00 25.72
CA SER A 158 -11.65 13.74 25.64
C SER A 158 -10.75 12.58 25.25
N LEU A 159 -9.78 12.80 24.34
CA LEU A 159 -8.76 11.80 23.99
C LEU A 159 -7.81 11.47 25.14
N CYS A 160 -7.46 12.43 25.99
CA CYS A 160 -6.69 12.14 27.22
C CYS A 160 -7.46 11.20 28.15
N GLN A 161 -8.77 11.41 28.32
CA GLN A 161 -9.60 10.52 29.14
C GLN A 161 -9.75 9.14 28.51
N TYR A 162 -9.91 9.07 27.18
CA TYR A 162 -9.92 7.83 26.41
C TYR A 162 -8.62 7.05 26.60
N LEU A 163 -7.45 7.68 26.44
CA LEU A 163 -6.13 7.06 26.59
C LEU A 163 -5.88 6.56 28.01
N LYS A 164 -6.26 7.34 29.03
CA LYS A 164 -6.17 6.92 30.43
C LYS A 164 -7.02 5.68 30.70
N ARG A 165 -8.26 5.65 30.18
CA ARG A 165 -9.21 4.57 30.43
C ARG A 165 -8.84 3.28 29.68
N HIS A 166 -8.49 3.39 28.39
CA HIS A 166 -8.33 2.23 27.51
C HIS A 166 -6.88 1.77 27.32
N GLN A 167 -5.91 2.70 27.42
CA GLN A 167 -4.48 2.43 27.19
C GLN A 167 -3.61 2.60 28.44
N LYS A 168 -4.20 3.02 29.55
CA LYS A 168 -3.49 3.37 30.81
C LYS A 168 -2.38 4.42 30.60
N LEU A 169 -2.57 5.31 29.63
CA LEU A 169 -1.68 6.40 29.29
C LEU A 169 -2.19 7.70 29.90
N GLU A 170 -1.36 8.36 30.70
CA GLU A 170 -1.60 9.70 31.20
C GLU A 170 -0.82 10.71 30.35
N VAL A 171 -1.53 11.52 29.57
CA VAL A 171 -0.94 12.47 28.63
C VAL A 171 -1.57 13.85 28.79
N SER A 172 -0.84 14.89 28.38
CA SER A 172 -1.35 16.26 28.29
C SER A 172 -2.12 16.47 26.98
N PRO A 173 -3.20 17.27 26.93
CA PRO A 173 -3.84 17.67 25.70
C PRO A 173 -2.87 18.36 24.71
N ASN A 174 -1.83 19.01 25.21
CA ASN A 174 -0.82 19.69 24.39
C ASN A 174 0.14 18.71 23.67
N SER A 175 0.22 17.46 24.11
CA SER A 175 0.98 16.42 23.40
C SER A 175 0.18 15.74 22.26
N ILE A 176 -1.10 16.11 22.08
CA ILE A 176 -1.99 15.52 21.08
C ILE A 176 -2.05 16.42 19.84
N GLN A 177 -1.72 15.86 18.69
CA GLN A 177 -1.90 16.45 17.37
C GLN A 177 -3.00 15.69 16.63
N ILE A 178 -4.12 16.35 16.30
CA ILE A 178 -5.19 15.77 15.49
C ILE A 178 -4.76 15.67 14.03
N VAL A 179 -5.05 14.54 13.40
CA VAL A 179 -4.71 14.25 12.00
C VAL A 179 -5.87 13.58 11.27
N SER A 180 -5.85 13.60 9.94
CA SER A 180 -6.84 12.96 9.07
C SER A 180 -6.56 11.45 8.89
N GLY A 181 -6.32 10.74 10.00
CA GLY A 181 -6.00 9.31 10.08
C GLY A 181 -4.50 9.03 9.95
N THR A 182 -4.12 7.74 10.11
CA THR A 182 -2.72 7.28 10.16
C THR A 182 -1.91 7.74 8.96
N GLN A 183 -2.45 7.70 7.73
CA GLN A 183 -1.70 8.07 6.54
C GLN A 183 -1.16 9.51 6.59
N GLN A 184 -1.98 10.47 7.03
CA GLN A 184 -1.52 11.84 7.24
C GLN A 184 -0.54 11.91 8.42
N GLY A 185 -0.78 11.14 9.48
CA GLY A 185 0.13 11.08 10.63
C GLY A 185 1.54 10.65 10.22
N ILE A 186 1.66 9.57 9.45
CA ILE A 186 2.97 9.09 8.96
C ILE A 186 3.61 10.13 8.02
N ASP A 187 2.82 10.78 7.14
CA ASP A 187 3.34 11.81 6.24
C ASP A 187 3.90 13.03 7.00
N ILE A 188 3.17 13.50 8.02
CA ILE A 188 3.63 14.61 8.88
C ILE A 188 4.91 14.24 9.63
N ILE A 189 4.98 13.03 10.22
CA ILE A 189 6.18 12.53 10.89
C ILE A 189 7.35 12.45 9.90
N GLY A 190 7.08 11.92 8.71
CA GLY A 190 8.09 11.87 7.64
C GLY A 190 8.56 13.25 7.22
N LYS A 191 7.66 14.25 7.12
CA LYS A 191 8.03 15.68 6.85
C LYS A 191 8.92 16.27 7.93
N THR A 192 8.68 15.89 9.17
CA THR A 192 9.41 16.44 10.32
C THR A 192 10.78 15.81 10.49
N LEU A 193 10.91 14.50 10.30
CA LEU A 193 12.11 13.77 10.70
C LEU A 193 13.02 13.36 9.55
N LEU A 194 12.52 13.33 8.30
CA LEU A 194 13.21 12.68 7.19
C LEU A 194 13.60 13.67 6.08
N GLY A 195 14.87 13.65 5.73
CA GLY A 195 15.43 14.23 4.50
C GLY A 195 15.80 13.16 3.47
N SER A 196 16.08 13.58 2.23
CA SER A 196 16.57 12.67 1.19
C SER A 196 17.87 11.97 1.64
N GLY A 197 17.95 10.66 1.46
CA GLY A 197 19.09 9.83 1.87
C GLY A 197 19.09 9.39 3.33
N ASP A 198 18.19 9.89 4.18
CA ASP A 198 18.02 9.35 5.54
C ASP A 198 17.58 7.89 5.51
N CYS A 199 17.83 7.15 6.59
CA CYS A 199 17.43 5.76 6.71
C CYS A 199 16.22 5.58 7.63
N VAL A 200 15.29 4.73 7.22
CA VAL A 200 14.13 4.29 7.99
C VAL A 200 14.16 2.78 8.12
N PHE A 201 14.02 2.27 9.34
CA PHE A 201 13.79 0.87 9.57
C PHE A 201 12.30 0.58 9.66
N VAL A 202 11.88 -0.54 9.09
CA VAL A 202 10.48 -1.00 9.08
C VAL A 202 10.43 -2.51 9.35
N GLU A 203 9.31 -2.98 9.80
CA GLU A 203 9.02 -4.42 9.83
C GLU A 203 9.03 -4.99 8.42
N ASP A 204 9.42 -6.26 8.26
CA ASP A 204 9.29 -7.00 7.00
C ASP A 204 8.53 -8.31 7.26
N PRO A 205 7.26 -8.40 6.81
CA PRO A 205 6.46 -7.42 6.05
C PRO A 205 5.93 -6.25 6.89
N THR A 206 5.54 -5.14 6.21
CA THR A 206 4.97 -3.95 6.87
C THR A 206 3.81 -3.31 6.10
N TYR A 207 3.17 -2.32 6.72
CA TYR A 207 2.04 -1.59 6.14
C TYR A 207 2.43 -0.82 4.87
N THR A 208 1.70 -1.09 3.80
CA THR A 208 1.95 -0.50 2.47
C THR A 208 1.80 1.01 2.42
N GLY A 209 0.92 1.58 3.24
CA GLY A 209 0.74 3.03 3.33
C GLY A 209 1.96 3.73 3.92
N ALA A 210 2.64 3.12 4.89
CA ALA A 210 3.90 3.63 5.44
C ALA A 210 5.01 3.55 4.38
N LEU A 211 5.13 2.41 3.69
CA LEU A 211 6.10 2.24 2.60
C LEU A 211 5.92 3.30 1.51
N ALA A 212 4.68 3.62 1.14
CA ALA A 212 4.39 4.64 0.13
C ALA A 212 4.87 6.03 0.56
N VAL A 213 4.65 6.41 1.83
CA VAL A 213 5.15 7.68 2.38
C VAL A 213 6.67 7.72 2.38
N PHE A 214 7.33 6.68 2.90
CA PHE A 214 8.79 6.67 2.98
C PHE A 214 9.45 6.66 1.59
N LYS A 215 8.93 5.86 0.65
CA LYS A 215 9.40 5.88 -0.75
C LYS A 215 9.24 7.25 -1.42
N SER A 216 8.18 7.99 -1.11
CA SER A 216 7.96 9.33 -1.66
C SER A 216 8.94 10.40 -1.15
N ARG A 217 9.72 10.07 -0.11
CA ARG A 217 10.71 10.96 0.51
C ARG A 217 12.15 10.68 0.13
N ASP A 218 12.35 9.73 -0.78
CA ASP A 218 13.67 9.34 -1.26
C ASP A 218 14.62 8.92 -0.10
N VAL A 219 14.06 8.18 0.87
CA VAL A 219 14.80 7.63 2.01
C VAL A 219 15.19 6.17 1.75
N LEU A 220 16.25 5.73 2.42
CA LEU A 220 16.66 4.34 2.42
C LEU A 220 15.76 3.54 3.37
N ILE A 221 15.01 2.59 2.85
CA ILE A 221 14.13 1.72 3.65
C ILE A 221 14.84 0.40 3.89
N LYS A 222 15.02 0.03 5.15
CA LYS A 222 15.55 -1.26 5.56
C LYS A 222 14.48 -2.06 6.30
N GLY A 223 14.10 -3.21 5.74
CA GLY A 223 13.26 -4.19 6.40
C GLY A 223 14.03 -4.95 7.47
N ILE A 224 13.38 -5.22 8.60
CA ILE A 224 13.84 -6.11 9.65
C ILE A 224 12.79 -7.21 9.80
N SER A 225 13.20 -8.46 9.74
CA SER A 225 12.28 -9.60 9.76
C SER A 225 11.46 -9.67 11.06
N LEU A 226 10.22 -10.16 10.94
CA LEU A 226 9.35 -10.44 12.07
C LEU A 226 9.49 -11.89 12.52
N GLU A 227 9.54 -12.07 13.83
CA GLU A 227 9.36 -13.33 14.53
C GLU A 227 7.92 -13.42 15.10
N GLU A 228 7.57 -14.50 15.77
CA GLU A 228 6.20 -14.73 16.29
C GLU A 228 5.74 -13.68 17.32
N ASP A 229 6.69 -13.00 17.98
CA ASP A 229 6.44 -12.03 19.05
C ASP A 229 7.03 -10.64 18.81
N GLY A 230 7.27 -10.27 17.57
CA GLY A 230 7.79 -8.96 17.16
C GLY A 230 9.06 -9.05 16.32
N LEU A 231 9.79 -7.95 16.16
CA LEU A 231 11.00 -7.86 15.35
C LEU A 231 12.11 -8.84 15.80
N ASN A 232 12.87 -9.32 14.83
CA ASN A 232 14.12 -10.05 15.09
C ASN A 232 15.17 -9.07 15.65
N LEU A 233 15.39 -9.15 16.97
CA LEU A 233 16.31 -8.24 17.66
C LEU A 233 17.77 -8.43 17.23
N SER A 234 18.19 -9.67 16.94
CA SER A 234 19.56 -9.94 16.50
C SER A 234 19.86 -9.29 15.15
N GLU A 235 18.92 -9.36 14.22
CA GLU A 235 19.02 -8.69 12.92
C GLU A 235 19.01 -7.17 13.07
N LEU A 236 18.13 -6.64 13.92
CA LEU A 236 18.07 -5.21 14.20
C LEU A 236 19.37 -4.68 14.80
N GLU A 237 19.90 -5.35 15.85
CA GLU A 237 21.15 -4.95 16.49
C GLU A 237 22.34 -5.00 15.53
N ALA A 238 22.42 -6.03 14.69
CA ALA A 238 23.44 -6.10 13.64
C ALA A 238 23.31 -4.96 12.62
N ALA A 239 22.07 -4.60 12.24
CA ALA A 239 21.81 -3.49 11.35
C ALA A 239 22.22 -2.14 11.95
N LEU A 240 21.94 -1.91 13.23
CA LEU A 240 22.27 -0.68 13.95
C LEU A 240 23.78 -0.43 14.09
N LEU A 241 24.62 -1.47 13.99
CA LEU A 241 26.08 -1.32 13.95
C LEU A 241 26.59 -0.68 12.66
N THR A 242 25.83 -0.79 11.57
CA THR A 242 26.25 -0.33 10.24
C THR A 242 25.51 0.90 9.76
N VAL A 243 24.25 1.06 10.17
CA VAL A 243 23.37 2.13 9.71
C VAL A 243 22.56 2.67 10.89
N ARG A 244 22.46 4.00 10.99
CA ARG A 244 21.63 4.67 12.00
C ARG A 244 20.35 5.14 11.36
N PRO A 245 19.19 4.55 11.71
CA PRO A 245 17.90 5.04 11.22
C PRO A 245 17.51 6.34 11.95
N LYS A 246 16.71 7.18 11.29
CA LYS A 246 16.02 8.30 11.94
C LYS A 246 14.83 7.82 12.75
N LEU A 247 14.14 6.81 12.22
CA LEU A 247 13.01 6.18 12.88
C LEU A 247 12.90 4.69 12.55
N LEU A 248 12.23 3.97 13.46
CA LEU A 248 11.74 2.62 13.29
C LEU A 248 10.21 2.65 13.29
N TYR A 249 9.57 2.21 12.21
CA TYR A 249 8.10 2.10 12.12
C TYR A 249 7.64 0.69 12.48
N VAL A 250 6.72 0.60 13.47
CA VAL A 250 6.19 -0.66 13.99
C VAL A 250 4.68 -0.59 14.23
N MET A 251 4.02 -1.76 14.17
CA MET A 251 2.64 -1.96 14.57
C MET A 251 2.59 -2.93 15.75
N THR A 252 2.32 -2.42 16.95
CA THR A 252 2.47 -3.16 18.21
C THR A 252 1.54 -4.36 18.33
N LYS A 253 0.28 -4.22 17.88
CA LYS A 253 -0.76 -5.24 18.00
C LYS A 253 -1.41 -5.54 16.67
N TYR A 254 -1.61 -6.84 16.43
CA TYR A 254 -2.28 -7.33 15.22
C TYR A 254 -1.69 -6.70 13.97
N GLN A 255 -0.35 -6.73 13.89
CA GLN A 255 0.44 -6.11 12.83
C GLN A 255 -0.13 -6.39 11.43
N ASN A 256 -0.18 -5.40 10.59
CA ASN A 256 -0.65 -5.53 9.21
C ASN A 256 0.55 -5.66 8.25
N PRO A 257 0.76 -6.86 7.63
CA PRO A 257 -0.21 -7.93 7.43
C PRO A 257 -0.03 -9.17 8.31
N SER A 258 1.07 -9.29 9.07
CA SER A 258 1.50 -10.56 9.70
C SER A 258 0.62 -11.02 10.88
N THR A 259 -0.18 -10.12 11.46
CA THR A 259 -0.97 -10.33 12.69
C THR A 259 -0.16 -10.50 13.98
N VAL A 260 1.14 -10.36 13.92
CA VAL A 260 2.04 -10.43 15.08
C VAL A 260 1.67 -9.38 16.13
N THR A 261 1.79 -9.75 17.39
CA THR A 261 1.69 -8.84 18.55
C THR A 261 2.99 -8.91 19.34
N TYR A 262 3.55 -7.74 19.65
CA TYR A 262 4.85 -7.66 20.33
C TYR A 262 4.81 -8.14 21.77
N SER A 263 5.83 -8.91 22.14
CA SER A 263 6.07 -9.27 23.55
C SER A 263 6.62 -8.08 24.34
N LEU A 264 6.30 -8.04 25.62
CA LEU A 264 6.81 -6.99 26.52
C LEU A 264 8.34 -6.95 26.56
N LYS A 265 9.00 -8.11 26.45
CA LYS A 265 10.46 -8.23 26.40
C LYS A 265 11.04 -7.50 25.20
N LYS A 266 10.48 -7.74 24.03
CA LYS A 266 10.93 -7.07 22.79
C LYS A 266 10.65 -5.58 22.78
N MET A 267 9.47 -5.16 23.27
CA MET A 267 9.15 -3.74 23.39
C MET A 267 10.15 -2.99 24.26
N LYS A 268 10.49 -3.52 25.46
CA LYS A 268 11.48 -2.91 26.33
C LYS A 268 12.84 -2.80 25.67
N ARG A 269 13.30 -3.89 25.01
CA ARG A 269 14.61 -3.88 24.33
C ARG A 269 14.65 -2.87 23.17
N LEU A 270 13.57 -2.74 22.39
CA LEU A 270 13.49 -1.76 21.31
C LEU A 270 13.56 -0.31 21.83
N ILE A 271 12.94 0.00 22.96
CA ILE A 271 13.03 1.34 23.57
C ILE A 271 14.46 1.62 24.05
N GLU A 272 15.14 0.63 24.66
CA GLU A 272 16.56 0.76 25.04
C GLU A 272 17.44 1.03 23.80
N LEU A 273 17.23 0.30 22.72
CA LEU A 273 17.97 0.50 21.47
C LEU A 273 17.66 1.88 20.84
N ALA A 274 16.42 2.33 20.87
CA ALA A 274 16.02 3.65 20.37
C ALA A 274 16.74 4.77 21.14
N GLN A 275 16.91 4.62 22.45
CA GLN A 275 17.65 5.56 23.27
C GLN A 275 19.16 5.47 23.00
N LEU A 276 19.73 4.26 22.91
CA LEU A 276 21.16 4.05 22.71
C LEU A 276 21.66 4.55 21.35
N TYR A 277 20.85 4.34 20.29
CA TYR A 277 21.21 4.67 18.90
C TYR A 277 20.56 5.95 18.37
N ASP A 278 19.85 6.70 19.23
CA ASP A 278 19.23 8.01 18.96
C ASP A 278 18.27 8.03 17.78
N PHE A 279 17.30 7.10 17.78
CA PHE A 279 16.22 7.09 16.80
C PHE A 279 14.83 7.12 17.48
N TYR A 280 13.79 7.49 16.72
CA TYR A 280 12.41 7.44 17.20
C TYR A 280 11.74 6.12 16.81
N ILE A 281 10.86 5.62 17.68
CA ILE A 281 9.92 4.54 17.34
C ILE A 281 8.60 5.19 16.95
N VAL A 282 8.12 4.92 15.75
CA VAL A 282 6.77 5.31 15.30
C VAL A 282 5.85 4.11 15.50
N GLU A 283 5.04 4.17 16.55
CA GLU A 283 4.08 3.14 16.91
C GLU A 283 2.73 3.42 16.25
N ASP A 284 2.32 2.61 15.27
CA ASP A 284 1.00 2.69 14.62
C ASP A 284 0.03 1.73 15.30
N ASP A 285 -0.97 2.29 15.95
CA ASP A 285 -2.05 1.55 16.60
C ASP A 285 -3.38 1.78 15.87
N SER A 286 -3.76 0.83 15.06
CA SER A 286 -4.99 0.89 14.29
C SER A 286 -6.09 -0.07 14.76
N MET A 287 -5.76 -1.08 15.60
CA MET A 287 -6.67 -2.21 15.89
C MET A 287 -6.60 -2.73 17.32
N SER A 288 -5.92 -2.07 18.25
CA SER A 288 -5.73 -2.57 19.61
C SER A 288 -7.03 -2.82 20.38
N GLU A 289 -8.12 -2.13 20.02
CA GLU A 289 -9.46 -2.34 20.60
C GLU A 289 -10.12 -3.66 20.15
N LEU A 290 -9.72 -4.21 19.01
CA LEU A 290 -10.31 -5.43 18.42
C LEU A 290 -9.60 -6.67 18.94
N ASN A 291 -9.60 -6.82 20.22
CA ASN A 291 -9.12 -7.96 20.95
C ASN A 291 -10.27 -8.94 21.19
N TYR A 292 -10.04 -10.23 20.95
CA TYR A 292 -11.05 -11.28 21.11
C TYR A 292 -10.80 -12.16 22.34
N GLU A 293 -9.74 -11.89 23.09
CA GLU A 293 -9.44 -12.59 24.34
C GLU A 293 -9.70 -11.70 25.57
N PRO A 294 -10.24 -12.25 26.66
CA PRO A 294 -10.65 -11.45 27.82
C PRO A 294 -9.53 -10.68 28.50
N ASP A 295 -8.31 -11.24 28.53
CA ASP A 295 -7.19 -10.76 29.35
C ASP A 295 -6.02 -10.18 28.54
N ALA A 296 -6.24 -9.76 27.29
CA ALA A 296 -5.14 -9.21 26.51
C ALA A 296 -4.63 -7.90 27.08
N SER A 297 -3.34 -7.88 27.37
CA SER A 297 -2.63 -6.69 27.84
C SER A 297 -2.75 -5.53 26.83
N ASN A 298 -3.11 -4.33 27.32
CA ASN A 298 -3.14 -3.10 26.53
C ASN A 298 -1.82 -2.30 26.62
N ILE A 299 -0.69 -2.99 26.80
CA ILE A 299 0.62 -2.36 26.81
C ILE A 299 1.00 -1.93 25.39
N SER A 300 1.48 -0.69 25.26
CA SER A 300 2.02 -0.09 24.03
C SER A 300 3.47 0.34 24.26
N PHE A 301 4.23 0.58 23.19
CA PHE A 301 5.56 1.19 23.30
C PHE A 301 5.46 2.53 24.05
N LYS A 302 4.44 3.34 23.68
CA LYS A 302 4.23 4.65 24.34
C LYS A 302 4.00 4.53 25.85
N SER A 303 3.34 3.46 26.31
CA SER A 303 3.11 3.24 27.76
C SER A 303 4.38 2.89 28.55
N LEU A 304 5.43 2.44 27.85
CA LEU A 304 6.73 2.09 28.41
C LEU A 304 7.78 3.18 28.22
N ASP A 305 7.47 4.20 27.40
CA ASP A 305 8.42 5.24 26.99
C ASP A 305 8.60 6.29 28.12
N GLN A 306 9.77 6.30 28.74
CA GLN A 306 10.16 7.29 29.76
C GLN A 306 11.08 8.39 29.20
N ASN A 307 11.54 8.26 27.96
CA ASN A 307 12.59 9.11 27.40
C ASN A 307 12.14 9.87 26.13
N GLU A 308 10.82 9.93 25.90
CA GLU A 308 10.21 10.63 24.77
C GLU A 308 10.75 10.17 23.40
N ARG A 309 10.97 8.84 23.24
CA ARG A 309 11.45 8.22 22.00
C ARG A 309 10.31 7.61 21.16
N VAL A 310 9.09 7.55 21.68
CA VAL A 310 7.95 6.94 21.00
C VAL A 310 6.98 8.00 20.51
N ILE A 311 6.76 8.05 19.22
CA ILE A 311 5.67 8.77 18.56
C ILE A 311 4.54 7.77 18.34
N TYR A 312 3.42 7.96 19.03
CA TYR A 312 2.27 7.05 18.91
C TYR A 312 1.24 7.62 17.97
N ILE A 313 0.80 6.83 16.98
CA ILE A 313 -0.26 7.18 16.04
C ILE A 313 -1.48 6.32 16.30
N LYS A 314 -2.65 6.95 16.43
CA LYS A 314 -3.94 6.27 16.51
C LYS A 314 -4.87 6.72 15.41
N SER A 315 -5.51 5.76 14.74
CA SER A 315 -6.57 6.04 13.77
C SER A 315 -7.87 5.34 14.15
N PHE A 316 -8.97 6.03 13.98
CA PHE A 316 -10.31 5.46 14.17
C PHE A 316 -10.88 4.80 12.91
N SER A 317 -10.16 4.84 11.79
CA SER A 317 -10.66 4.35 10.48
C SER A 317 -10.98 2.86 10.42
N LYS A 318 -10.42 2.03 11.31
CA LYS A 318 -10.64 0.57 11.36
C LYS A 318 -11.70 0.14 12.38
N ILE A 319 -12.05 1.04 13.27
CA ILE A 319 -12.95 0.79 14.40
C ILE A 319 -14.15 1.73 14.43
N MET A 320 -14.25 2.66 13.47
CA MET A 320 -15.36 3.58 13.28
C MET A 320 -15.59 3.79 11.78
N MET A 321 -16.18 4.89 11.38
CA MET A 321 -16.44 5.26 9.99
C MET A 321 -15.16 5.85 9.34
N PRO A 322 -14.51 5.18 8.39
CA PRO A 322 -13.24 5.64 7.79
C PRO A 322 -13.36 6.98 7.07
N GLY A 323 -14.57 7.30 6.57
CA GLY A 323 -14.86 8.57 5.90
C GLY A 323 -14.79 9.81 6.79
N LEU A 324 -14.83 9.66 8.13
CA LEU A 324 -14.68 10.78 9.07
C LEU A 324 -13.28 11.39 9.05
N ARG A 325 -12.29 10.63 8.58
CA ARG A 325 -10.90 11.10 8.49
C ARG A 325 -10.38 11.68 9.80
N ILE A 326 -10.45 10.90 10.87
CA ILE A 326 -10.03 11.32 12.21
C ILE A 326 -9.01 10.34 12.82
N GLY A 327 -8.00 10.88 13.46
CA GLY A 327 -6.96 10.20 14.20
C GLY A 327 -6.12 11.22 14.95
N PHE A 328 -5.11 10.75 15.67
CA PHE A 328 -4.21 11.64 16.40
C PHE A 328 -2.80 11.05 16.52
N ILE A 329 -1.84 11.92 16.81
CA ILE A 329 -0.47 11.58 17.16
C ILE A 329 -0.23 12.03 18.59
N LEU A 330 0.40 11.17 19.42
CA LEU A 330 1.05 11.61 20.66
C LEU A 330 2.48 11.98 20.31
N VAL A 331 2.78 13.25 20.46
CA VAL A 331 4.03 13.86 20.05
C VAL A 331 4.98 13.99 21.22
N PRO A 332 6.23 13.49 21.14
CA PRO A 332 7.27 13.82 22.11
C PRO A 332 7.52 15.34 22.17
N SER A 333 7.77 15.87 23.38
CA SER A 333 7.93 17.32 23.60
C SER A 333 8.97 17.97 22.67
N PRO A 334 10.14 17.34 22.37
CA PRO A 334 11.12 17.92 21.46
C PRO A 334 10.64 18.13 20.02
N LEU A 335 9.62 17.38 19.58
CA LEU A 335 9.08 17.43 18.21
C LEU A 335 7.79 18.25 18.09
N SER A 336 7.27 18.77 19.19
CA SER A 336 5.93 19.38 19.23
C SER A 336 5.77 20.52 18.22
N THR A 337 6.70 21.47 18.20
CA THR A 337 6.64 22.63 17.29
C THR A 337 6.77 22.20 15.82
N ASP A 338 7.68 21.29 15.52
CA ASP A 338 7.96 20.87 14.14
C ASP A 338 6.80 20.05 13.57
N ILE A 339 6.23 19.14 14.35
CA ILE A 339 5.03 18.37 13.97
C ILE A 339 3.82 19.30 13.74
N MET A 340 3.61 20.28 14.63
CA MET A 340 2.54 21.27 14.48
C MET A 340 2.72 22.11 13.21
N ASN A 341 3.94 22.57 12.92
CA ASN A 341 4.25 23.31 11.71
C ASN A 341 4.05 22.45 10.45
N ALA A 342 4.54 21.21 10.46
CA ALA A 342 4.34 20.28 9.34
C ALA A 342 2.85 20.00 9.08
N LYS A 343 2.03 19.87 10.14
CA LYS A 343 0.57 19.75 10.04
C LYS A 343 -0.06 20.99 9.45
N HIS A 344 0.29 22.17 9.97
CA HIS A 344 -0.24 23.45 9.48
C HIS A 344 0.04 23.64 7.99
N HIS A 345 1.25 23.33 7.53
CA HIS A 345 1.62 23.42 6.11
C HIS A 345 0.98 22.33 5.24
N THR A 346 0.37 21.31 5.84
CA THR A 346 -0.29 20.23 5.10
C THR A 346 -1.75 20.53 4.78
N ASP A 347 -2.53 21.00 5.77
CA ASP A 347 -3.97 21.24 5.61
C ASP A 347 -4.55 22.31 6.54
N ILE A 348 -3.71 23.16 7.16
CA ILE A 348 -4.06 24.21 8.12
C ILE A 348 -4.72 23.61 9.37
N SER A 349 -5.90 22.97 9.22
CA SER A 349 -6.64 22.29 10.30
C SER A 349 -7.55 21.21 9.75
N SER A 350 -7.79 20.16 10.54
CA SER A 350 -8.78 19.13 10.24
C SER A 350 -10.20 19.65 10.51
N SER A 351 -11.23 19.02 9.92
CA SER A 351 -12.64 19.45 10.02
C SER A 351 -13.11 19.69 11.45
N GLY A 352 -13.47 20.93 11.77
CA GLY A 352 -13.96 21.33 13.09
C GLY A 352 -15.28 20.64 13.46
N LEU A 353 -16.19 20.50 12.50
CA LEU A 353 -17.46 19.81 12.70
C LEU A 353 -17.27 18.36 13.16
N ILE A 354 -16.39 17.61 12.47
CA ILE A 354 -16.11 16.22 12.81
C ILE A 354 -15.41 16.11 14.18
N GLN A 355 -14.45 16.98 14.46
CA GLN A 355 -13.76 16.99 15.74
C GLN A 355 -14.72 17.22 16.92
N ARG A 356 -15.65 18.18 16.80
CA ARG A 356 -16.67 18.48 17.81
C ARG A 356 -17.66 17.33 17.99
N THR A 357 -18.04 16.67 16.92
CA THR A 357 -18.95 15.51 16.96
C THR A 357 -18.27 14.32 17.65
N VAL A 358 -17.00 14.04 17.31
CA VAL A 358 -16.24 12.93 17.93
C VAL A 358 -15.93 13.23 19.39
N ASP A 359 -15.67 14.49 19.78
CA ASP A 359 -15.54 14.90 21.17
C ASP A 359 -16.75 14.45 22.01
N LEU A 360 -17.95 14.83 21.57
CA LEU A 360 -19.20 14.45 22.27
C LEU A 360 -19.40 12.93 22.28
N TYR A 361 -19.11 12.27 21.16
CA TYR A 361 -19.24 10.81 21.06
C TYR A 361 -18.36 10.07 22.07
N LEU A 362 -17.13 10.55 22.32
CA LEU A 362 -16.23 10.04 23.33
C LEU A 362 -16.70 10.40 24.76
N ARG A 363 -17.06 11.66 24.99
CA ARG A 363 -17.40 12.24 26.29
C ARG A 363 -18.64 11.61 26.89
N GLU A 364 -19.66 11.35 26.04
CA GLU A 364 -20.94 10.76 26.46
C GLU A 364 -20.92 9.23 26.53
N GLY A 365 -19.76 8.60 26.37
CA GLY A 365 -19.57 7.15 26.55
C GLY A 365 -20.05 6.26 25.40
N GLN A 366 -20.52 6.84 24.30
CA GLN A 366 -20.99 6.07 23.13
C GLN A 366 -19.89 5.26 22.46
N TRP A 367 -18.67 5.70 22.63
CA TRP A 367 -17.49 4.98 22.16
C TRP A 367 -17.39 3.57 22.76
N ASP A 368 -17.56 3.44 24.07
CA ASP A 368 -17.42 2.17 24.77
C ASP A 368 -18.49 1.17 24.33
N GLU A 369 -19.70 1.63 24.15
CA GLU A 369 -20.80 0.82 23.63
C GLU A 369 -20.52 0.35 22.19
N HIS A 370 -20.08 1.26 21.33
CA HIS A 370 -19.74 0.96 19.95
C HIS A 370 -18.61 -0.09 19.85
N ILE A 371 -17.53 0.06 20.58
CA ILE A 371 -16.40 -0.89 20.58
C ILE A 371 -16.84 -2.27 21.09
N ASN A 372 -17.69 -2.32 22.12
CA ASN A 372 -18.21 -3.61 22.59
C ASN A 372 -19.07 -4.31 21.54
N GLN A 373 -19.93 -3.58 20.84
CA GLN A 373 -20.71 -4.13 19.74
C GLN A 373 -19.83 -4.61 18.59
N MET A 374 -18.80 -3.82 18.20
CA MET A 374 -17.87 -4.22 17.16
C MET A 374 -17.10 -5.50 17.54
N ARG A 375 -16.66 -5.63 18.79
CA ARG A 375 -15.99 -6.86 19.27
C ARG A 375 -16.88 -8.08 19.13
N ILE A 376 -18.15 -7.99 19.49
CA ILE A 376 -19.11 -9.09 19.36
C ILE A 376 -19.28 -9.48 17.89
N ILE A 377 -19.53 -8.50 17.01
CA ILE A 377 -19.73 -8.74 15.58
C ILE A 377 -18.48 -9.35 14.92
N TYR A 378 -17.32 -8.75 15.20
CA TYR A 378 -16.08 -9.22 14.58
C TYR A 378 -15.59 -10.54 15.19
N LYS A 379 -15.83 -10.80 16.46
CA LYS A 379 -15.52 -12.11 17.07
C LYS A 379 -16.28 -13.23 16.36
N LYS A 380 -17.56 -13.03 16.02
CA LYS A 380 -18.35 -14.00 15.28
C LYS A 380 -17.79 -14.23 13.87
N LYS A 381 -17.46 -13.16 13.14
CA LYS A 381 -16.83 -13.25 11.81
C LYS A 381 -15.46 -13.94 11.88
N TYR A 382 -14.67 -13.63 12.90
CA TYR A 382 -13.39 -14.23 13.16
C TYR A 382 -13.51 -15.76 13.40
N ASP A 383 -14.45 -16.19 14.24
CA ASP A 383 -14.64 -17.62 14.53
C ASP A 383 -15.02 -18.41 13.27
N ILE A 384 -15.90 -17.85 12.42
CA ILE A 384 -16.24 -18.41 11.12
C ILE A 384 -14.99 -18.48 10.24
N MET A 385 -14.22 -17.40 10.16
CA MET A 385 -13.00 -17.38 9.34
C MET A 385 -11.99 -18.42 9.79
N VAL A 386 -11.79 -18.60 11.11
CA VAL A 386 -10.92 -19.68 11.67
C VAL A 386 -11.42 -21.05 11.26
N GLN A 387 -12.73 -21.31 11.38
CA GLN A 387 -13.33 -22.58 10.99
C GLN A 387 -13.11 -22.86 9.49
N GLU A 388 -13.36 -21.88 8.64
CA GLU A 388 -13.24 -22.03 7.20
C GLU A 388 -11.77 -22.16 6.75
N LEU A 389 -10.85 -21.39 7.30
CA LEU A 389 -9.41 -21.48 7.01
C LEU A 389 -8.82 -22.84 7.38
N ASN A 390 -9.32 -23.51 8.42
CA ASN A 390 -8.87 -24.86 8.77
C ASN A 390 -9.10 -25.87 7.63
N LYS A 391 -10.09 -25.68 6.76
CA LYS A 391 -10.32 -26.51 5.57
C LYS A 391 -9.18 -26.40 4.55
N LEU A 392 -8.45 -25.26 4.55
CA LEU A 392 -7.33 -25.05 3.62
C LEU A 392 -6.05 -25.79 4.03
N LYS A 393 -5.97 -26.34 5.25
CA LYS A 393 -4.85 -27.20 5.68
C LYS A 393 -4.70 -28.44 4.80
N ALA A 394 -5.79 -28.92 4.20
CA ALA A 394 -5.76 -30.02 3.22
C ALA A 394 -4.99 -29.65 1.92
N TYR A 395 -4.68 -28.40 1.71
CA TYR A 395 -3.90 -27.88 0.59
C TYR A 395 -2.50 -27.37 1.02
N ASP A 396 -2.02 -27.82 2.19
CA ASP A 396 -0.74 -27.38 2.80
C ASP A 396 -0.63 -25.87 3.05
N VAL A 397 -1.76 -25.18 3.17
CA VAL A 397 -1.79 -23.77 3.57
C VAL A 397 -1.55 -23.67 5.07
N LYS A 398 -0.57 -22.83 5.45
CA LYS A 398 -0.22 -22.57 6.85
C LYS A 398 -0.70 -21.19 7.27
N PHE A 399 -1.10 -21.04 8.50
CA PHE A 399 -1.46 -19.76 9.10
C PHE A 399 -1.38 -19.82 10.61
N HIS A 400 -1.12 -18.66 11.21
CA HIS A 400 -1.24 -18.45 12.65
C HIS A 400 -2.65 -17.94 12.97
N ILE A 401 -3.18 -18.32 14.13
CA ILE A 401 -4.48 -17.83 14.62
C ILE A 401 -4.20 -16.59 15.49
N PRO A 402 -4.55 -15.36 15.05
CA PRO A 402 -4.29 -14.15 15.82
C PRO A 402 -5.28 -14.01 16.98
N HIS A 403 -4.86 -13.34 18.05
CA HIS A 403 -5.73 -13.08 19.23
C HIS A 403 -6.70 -11.90 19.03
N GLY A 404 -6.67 -11.25 17.86
CA GLY A 404 -7.48 -10.09 17.52
C GLY A 404 -7.24 -9.57 16.10
N GLY A 405 -7.68 -8.34 15.85
CA GLY A 405 -7.53 -7.69 14.54
C GLY A 405 -8.60 -8.08 13.53
N LEU A 406 -8.37 -7.80 12.25
CA LEU A 406 -9.38 -7.89 11.18
C LEU A 406 -8.97 -8.78 10.01
N HIS A 407 -7.85 -9.51 10.10
CA HIS A 407 -7.32 -10.27 8.98
C HIS A 407 -6.49 -11.47 9.46
N PHE A 408 -6.19 -12.36 8.50
CA PHE A 408 -5.30 -13.49 8.65
C PHE A 408 -4.16 -13.37 7.64
N TRP A 409 -2.99 -13.83 8.04
CA TRP A 409 -1.82 -13.97 7.20
C TRP A 409 -1.60 -15.44 6.92
N ILE A 410 -1.75 -15.85 5.65
CA ILE A 410 -1.63 -17.24 5.24
C ILE A 410 -0.38 -17.43 4.40
N GLN A 411 0.24 -18.60 4.53
CA GLN A 411 1.37 -19.06 3.74
C GLN A 411 0.93 -20.20 2.83
N LEU A 412 1.14 -20.05 1.55
CA LEU A 412 0.91 -21.06 0.53
C LEU A 412 2.05 -22.07 0.52
N PRO A 413 1.83 -23.29 -0.01
CA PRO A 413 2.90 -24.27 -0.25
C PRO A 413 4.02 -23.66 -1.13
N PRO A 414 5.28 -24.13 -1.00
CA PRO A 414 6.43 -23.53 -1.69
C PRO A 414 6.32 -23.50 -3.22
N HIS A 415 5.53 -24.39 -3.81
CA HIS A 415 5.33 -24.48 -5.24
C HIS A 415 4.24 -23.55 -5.80
N LEU A 416 3.48 -22.83 -4.94
CA LEU A 416 2.44 -21.89 -5.36
C LEU A 416 2.91 -20.44 -5.20
N ASN A 417 2.38 -19.55 -6.05
CA ASN A 417 2.65 -18.12 -6.04
C ASN A 417 1.36 -17.35 -5.73
N ALA A 418 1.41 -16.47 -4.72
CA ALA A 418 0.25 -15.71 -4.28
C ALA A 418 -0.26 -14.69 -5.32
N ASN A 419 0.62 -14.19 -6.21
CA ASN A 419 0.17 -13.29 -7.27
C ASN A 419 -0.64 -14.06 -8.33
N GLU A 420 -0.19 -15.27 -8.72
CA GLU A 420 -0.96 -16.13 -9.64
C GLU A 420 -2.30 -16.54 -9.02
N LEU A 421 -2.30 -16.86 -7.71
CA LEU A 421 -3.53 -17.19 -6.99
C LEU A 421 -4.47 -15.97 -6.91
N TYR A 422 -3.95 -14.79 -6.71
CA TYR A 422 -4.74 -13.56 -6.74
C TYR A 422 -5.44 -13.35 -8.08
N ASP A 423 -4.72 -13.48 -9.20
CA ASP A 423 -5.29 -13.33 -10.55
C ASP A 423 -6.41 -14.35 -10.79
N LEU A 424 -6.21 -15.58 -10.34
CA LEU A 424 -7.23 -16.65 -10.45
C LEU A 424 -8.43 -16.36 -9.54
N CYS A 425 -8.23 -15.95 -8.30
CA CYS A 425 -9.30 -15.56 -7.37
C CYS A 425 -10.11 -14.39 -7.92
N LEU A 426 -9.44 -13.38 -8.48
CA LEU A 426 -10.09 -12.22 -9.09
C LEU A 426 -11.00 -12.61 -10.24
N SER A 427 -10.59 -13.56 -11.11
CA SER A 427 -11.42 -14.10 -12.19
C SER A 427 -12.66 -14.86 -11.68
N HIS A 428 -12.66 -15.30 -10.41
CA HIS A 428 -13.76 -15.95 -9.72
C HIS A 428 -14.49 -15.01 -8.74
N SER A 429 -14.35 -13.70 -8.91
CA SER A 429 -15.01 -12.65 -8.09
C SER A 429 -14.59 -12.66 -6.61
N LEU A 430 -13.38 -13.08 -6.29
CA LEU A 430 -12.77 -13.00 -4.97
C LEU A 430 -11.52 -12.10 -5.02
N ILE A 431 -11.53 -11.03 -4.24
CA ILE A 431 -10.40 -10.10 -4.12
C ILE A 431 -9.62 -10.43 -2.85
N THR A 432 -8.31 -10.64 -2.98
CA THR A 432 -7.38 -10.94 -1.87
C THR A 432 -6.20 -9.96 -1.91
N THR A 433 -5.22 -10.09 -1.01
CA THR A 433 -4.03 -9.23 -1.04
C THR A 433 -2.75 -10.06 -1.02
N PRO A 434 -2.00 -10.12 -2.13
CA PRO A 434 -0.72 -10.83 -2.18
C PRO A 434 0.34 -10.23 -1.24
N GLY A 435 1.16 -11.10 -0.68
CA GLY A 435 2.18 -10.73 0.31
C GLY A 435 3.26 -9.78 -0.22
N LYS A 436 3.61 -9.90 -1.49
CA LYS A 436 4.61 -9.03 -2.14
C LYS A 436 4.34 -7.53 -1.95
N LEU A 437 3.09 -7.12 -1.82
CA LEU A 437 2.72 -5.71 -1.63
C LEU A 437 3.20 -5.13 -0.29
N PHE A 438 3.45 -5.99 0.69
CA PHE A 438 3.88 -5.60 2.03
C PHE A 438 5.40 -5.67 2.23
N SER A 439 6.15 -6.03 1.17
CA SER A 439 7.61 -6.06 1.24
C SER A 439 8.22 -4.66 1.13
N PRO A 440 9.13 -4.29 2.00
CA PRO A 440 9.92 -3.06 1.86
C PRO A 440 10.88 -3.12 0.67
N THR A 441 11.26 -4.33 0.24
CA THR A 441 12.18 -4.63 -0.86
C THR A 441 11.44 -5.24 -2.05
N GLU A 442 12.14 -5.44 -3.17
CA GLU A 442 11.60 -6.17 -4.34
C GLU A 442 11.82 -7.69 -4.26
N ASP A 443 12.30 -8.19 -3.12
CA ASP A 443 12.55 -9.60 -2.90
C ASP A 443 11.30 -10.48 -3.04
N THR A 444 11.52 -11.74 -3.33
CA THR A 444 10.44 -12.70 -3.64
C THR A 444 10.00 -13.53 -2.43
N HIS A 445 10.60 -13.31 -1.25
CA HIS A 445 10.33 -14.11 -0.05
C HIS A 445 8.86 -14.10 0.39
N LEU A 446 8.10 -13.02 0.09
CA LEU A 446 6.68 -12.89 0.37
C LEU A 446 5.75 -13.38 -0.76
N ASN A 447 6.30 -13.93 -1.86
CA ASN A 447 5.47 -14.42 -2.97
C ASN A 447 4.60 -15.63 -2.61
N GLN A 448 4.83 -16.27 -1.47
CA GLN A 448 4.01 -17.38 -0.96
C GLN A 448 3.00 -16.93 0.09
N TYR A 449 2.94 -15.66 0.41
CA TYR A 449 2.07 -15.15 1.45
C TYR A 449 0.89 -14.36 0.89
N MET A 450 -0.20 -14.35 1.65
CA MET A 450 -1.42 -13.63 1.30
C MET A 450 -2.13 -13.15 2.56
N ARG A 451 -2.63 -11.90 2.53
CA ARG A 451 -3.50 -11.39 3.57
C ARG A 451 -4.97 -11.56 3.18
N LEU A 452 -5.76 -12.09 4.11
CA LEU A 452 -7.20 -12.25 3.99
C LEU A 452 -7.88 -11.48 5.12
N SER A 453 -8.64 -10.43 4.79
CA SER A 453 -9.41 -9.64 5.74
C SER A 453 -10.88 -10.04 5.70
N PHE A 454 -11.51 -10.15 6.88
CA PHE A 454 -12.93 -10.41 7.03
C PHE A 454 -13.73 -9.14 7.39
N ALA A 455 -13.07 -7.98 7.46
CA ALA A 455 -13.65 -6.74 7.95
C ALA A 455 -14.88 -6.29 7.15
N ALA A 456 -14.77 -6.34 5.82
CA ALA A 456 -15.79 -5.85 4.89
C ALA A 456 -16.81 -6.94 4.45
N CYS A 457 -16.72 -8.14 5.03
CA CYS A 457 -17.49 -9.30 4.59
C CYS A 457 -18.64 -9.62 5.54
N THR A 458 -19.75 -10.09 5.00
CA THR A 458 -20.78 -10.79 5.78
C THR A 458 -20.29 -12.20 6.15
N GLU A 459 -21.00 -12.87 7.07
CA GLU A 459 -20.71 -14.26 7.43
C GLU A 459 -20.81 -15.20 6.21
N ALA A 460 -21.81 -14.98 5.36
CA ALA A 460 -21.99 -15.73 4.12
C ALA A 460 -20.86 -15.49 3.11
N ASP A 461 -20.35 -14.25 3.01
CA ASP A 461 -19.22 -13.91 2.15
C ASP A 461 -17.95 -14.61 2.59
N ILE A 462 -17.72 -14.74 3.90
CA ILE A 462 -16.57 -15.46 4.44
C ILE A 462 -16.59 -16.93 3.99
N ILE A 463 -17.70 -17.61 4.17
CA ILE A 463 -17.86 -19.03 3.78
C ILE A 463 -17.66 -19.19 2.27
N LYS A 464 -18.39 -18.41 1.48
CA LYS A 464 -18.32 -18.46 0.02
C LYS A 464 -16.93 -18.07 -0.51
N GLY A 465 -16.29 -17.06 0.07
CA GLY A 465 -14.96 -16.60 -0.33
C GLY A 465 -13.88 -17.66 -0.08
N ILE A 466 -13.94 -18.36 1.05
CA ILE A 466 -13.02 -19.48 1.32
C ILE A 466 -13.29 -20.68 0.41
N ASP A 467 -14.53 -20.96 0.06
CA ASP A 467 -14.83 -22.02 -0.93
C ASP A 467 -14.28 -21.66 -2.32
N ILE A 468 -14.38 -20.41 -2.76
CA ILE A 468 -13.74 -19.94 -4.00
C ILE A 468 -12.21 -20.10 -3.91
N LEU A 469 -11.59 -19.65 -2.81
CA LEU A 469 -10.15 -19.78 -2.60
C LEU A 469 -9.69 -21.24 -2.68
N LYS A 470 -10.45 -22.14 -2.07
CA LYS A 470 -10.22 -23.59 -2.12
C LYS A 470 -10.29 -24.15 -3.56
N GLN A 471 -11.29 -23.72 -4.34
CA GLN A 471 -11.40 -24.12 -5.77
C GLN A 471 -10.19 -23.62 -6.57
N CYS A 472 -9.76 -22.37 -6.36
CA CYS A 472 -8.59 -21.80 -7.03
C CYS A 472 -7.30 -22.56 -6.66
N LEU A 473 -7.11 -22.91 -5.39
CA LEU A 473 -5.98 -23.73 -4.93
C LEU A 473 -5.98 -25.12 -5.60
N HIS A 474 -7.15 -25.74 -5.71
CA HIS A 474 -7.28 -27.03 -6.39
C HIS A 474 -6.90 -26.94 -7.87
N LEU A 475 -7.36 -25.91 -8.58
CA LEU A 475 -7.04 -25.68 -10.00
C LEU A 475 -5.53 -25.45 -10.21
N MET A 476 -4.89 -24.66 -9.34
CA MET A 476 -3.45 -24.39 -9.44
C MET A 476 -2.62 -25.66 -9.19
N ASN A 477 -2.98 -26.48 -8.19
CA ASN A 477 -2.30 -27.75 -7.90
C ASN A 477 -2.40 -28.75 -9.07
N ASN A 478 -3.55 -28.82 -9.72
CA ASN A 478 -3.76 -29.72 -10.87
C ASN A 478 -2.98 -29.28 -12.11
N LYS A 479 -2.93 -27.98 -12.42
CA LYS A 479 -2.13 -27.45 -13.53
C LYS A 479 -0.64 -27.79 -13.38
N LYS A 480 -0.09 -27.68 -12.17
CA LYS A 480 1.34 -27.96 -11.91
C LYS A 480 1.62 -29.47 -11.95
N LYS A 481 0.72 -30.32 -11.50
CA LYS A 481 0.87 -31.78 -11.67
C LYS A 481 0.93 -32.18 -13.15
N GLN A 482 0.11 -31.59 -14.01
CA GLN A 482 0.15 -31.84 -15.46
C GLN A 482 1.45 -31.35 -16.10
N SER A 483 1.99 -30.21 -15.72
CA SER A 483 3.26 -29.70 -16.26
C SER A 483 4.47 -30.51 -15.83
N THR A 484 4.42 -31.18 -14.70
CA THR A 484 5.51 -32.06 -14.21
C THR A 484 5.51 -33.42 -14.92
N TYR A 485 4.39 -33.85 -15.51
CA TYR A 485 4.28 -35.09 -16.32
C TYR A 485 4.64 -34.89 -17.79
N ILE A 486 4.82 -33.64 -18.25
CA ILE A 486 5.30 -33.30 -19.60
C ILE A 486 6.78 -32.90 -19.50
N SER A 487 7.63 -33.75 -18.98
CA SER A 487 9.08 -33.67 -19.24
C SER A 487 9.36 -34.52 -20.49
N PRO A 488 9.95 -33.95 -21.55
CA PRO A 488 10.20 -34.76 -22.73
C PRO A 488 11.25 -35.81 -22.46
N LEU A 489 10.92 -37.04 -22.70
CA LEU A 489 11.88 -38.02 -23.15
C LEU A 489 12.51 -37.45 -24.45
N ILE A 490 13.67 -36.83 -24.38
CA ILE A 490 14.69 -36.85 -25.45
C ILE A 490 16.05 -36.88 -24.78
#